data_a76d0db521698f712d2f125095b4154b
#
_entry.id   a76d0db521698f712d2f125095b4154b
#
_cell.length_a   1.000
_cell.length_b   1.000
_cell.length_c   1.000
_cell.angle_alpha   90.00
_cell.angle_beta   90.00
_cell.angle_gamma   90.00
#
_symmetry.space_group_name_H-M   'P 1'
#
loop_
_entity.id
_entity.type
_entity.pdbx_description
1 polymer ?
#
loop_
_entity_poly.entity_id
_entity_poly.type
_entity_poly.pdbx_seq_one_letter_code
_entity_poly.pdbx_strand_id
1 'polypeptide(L)'
;LDDLRADRHQFALDLRRPLPPEPRAAGRLGTVFHDAVAQRLSARGTLFGLGQAGVPDSLGPQDRDRIERWLETAENLPLLEDYVLAETETDREITIGATTLRCRMDAVFHRLDGSGWLIVDWKTGRRQVPVDQLSVYVHAWAASQGVPTGSVRAAYVYVDYPGGRVDELTAAGLLDLDQIESALTPGSPPDEMTPLPAPEQQG
;
A
#
# COMPACT_ATOMS: atom_id res chain seq x y z
N LEU A 1 9.32 -11.88 -9.93
CA LEU A 1 9.49 -11.33 -11.29
C LEU A 1 8.47 -11.95 -12.27
N ASP A 2 8.09 -13.21 -12.12
CA ASP A 2 7.12 -13.87 -13.00
C ASP A 2 5.68 -13.40 -12.73
N ASP A 3 5.33 -13.02 -11.49
CA ASP A 3 4.02 -12.46 -11.14
C ASP A 3 3.85 -11.03 -11.71
N LEU A 4 4.92 -10.22 -11.76
CA LEU A 4 4.93 -8.92 -12.43
C LEU A 4 4.64 -9.03 -13.94
N ARG A 5 5.06 -10.13 -14.59
CA ARG A 5 4.80 -10.36 -16.02
C ARG A 5 3.38 -10.84 -16.30
N ALA A 6 2.79 -11.58 -15.36
CA ALA A 6 1.43 -12.10 -15.50
C ALA A 6 0.35 -11.05 -15.24
N ASP A 7 0.63 -9.99 -14.46
CA ASP A 7 -0.38 -9.03 -14.02
C ASP A 7 0.02 -7.55 -14.19
N ARG A 8 0.94 -7.26 -15.12
CA ARG A 8 1.35 -5.88 -15.45
C ARG A 8 0.17 -4.98 -15.82
N HIS A 9 -0.83 -5.55 -16.47
CA HIS A 9 -2.03 -4.82 -16.88
C HIS A 9 -2.86 -4.44 -15.65
N GLN A 10 -3.02 -5.36 -14.69
CA GLN A 10 -3.73 -5.11 -13.45
C GLN A 10 -2.98 -4.11 -12.57
N PHE A 11 -1.65 -4.25 -12.42
CA PHE A 11 -0.81 -3.29 -11.71
C PHE A 11 -0.91 -1.87 -12.31
N ALA A 12 -0.86 -1.74 -13.64
CA ALA A 12 -1.03 -0.45 -14.31
C ALA A 12 -2.44 0.12 -14.16
N LEU A 13 -3.47 -0.72 -14.12
CA LEU A 13 -4.86 -0.31 -13.87
C LEU A 13 -5.05 0.14 -12.42
N ASP A 14 -4.50 -0.58 -11.47
CA ASP A 14 -4.58 -0.27 -10.04
C ASP A 14 -3.87 1.07 -9.72
N LEU A 15 -2.78 1.38 -10.41
CA LEU A 15 -2.08 2.66 -10.30
C LEU A 15 -2.79 3.82 -11.04
N ARG A 16 -3.42 3.56 -12.20
CA ARG A 16 -4.06 4.60 -13.02
C ARG A 16 -5.49 4.93 -12.62
N ARG A 17 -6.21 3.99 -12.04
CA ARG A 17 -7.59 4.11 -11.59
C ARG A 17 -7.83 3.13 -10.44
N PRO A 18 -7.75 3.56 -9.21
CA PRO A 18 -8.49 2.88 -8.17
C PRO A 18 -9.98 3.13 -8.48
N LEU A 19 -10.60 2.21 -9.23
CA LEU A 19 -12.05 2.14 -9.27
C LEU A 19 -12.49 1.94 -7.82
N PRO A 20 -13.40 2.79 -7.28
CA PRO A 20 -14.01 2.48 -6.01
C PRO A 20 -14.61 1.06 -6.16
N PRO A 21 -14.17 0.08 -5.39
CA PRO A 21 -14.81 -1.22 -5.42
C PRO A 21 -16.28 -1.00 -5.05
N GLU A 22 -17.19 -1.67 -5.75
CA GLU A 22 -18.59 -1.74 -5.27
C GLU A 22 -18.56 -2.07 -3.79
N PRO A 23 -19.34 -1.35 -2.95
CA PRO A 23 -19.28 -1.51 -1.50
C PRO A 23 -19.80 -2.90 -1.10
N ARG A 24 -18.93 -3.90 -1.18
CA ARG A 24 -19.14 -5.18 -0.50
C ARG A 24 -19.08 -4.90 0.99
N ALA A 25 -19.87 -5.62 1.80
CA ALA A 25 -19.89 -5.43 3.25
C ALA A 25 -18.47 -5.42 3.88
N ALA A 26 -17.56 -6.25 3.35
CA ALA A 26 -16.15 -6.27 3.74
C ALA A 26 -15.39 -4.95 3.42
N GLY A 27 -15.72 -4.27 2.31
CA GLY A 27 -15.13 -2.97 1.96
C GLY A 27 -15.57 -1.86 2.93
N ARG A 28 -16.82 -1.91 3.40
CA ARG A 28 -17.32 -0.93 4.38
C ARG A 28 -16.59 -1.03 5.72
N LEU A 29 -16.33 -2.26 6.21
CA LEU A 29 -15.57 -2.46 7.45
C LEU A 29 -14.12 -1.99 7.31
N GLY A 30 -13.50 -2.22 6.15
CA GLY A 30 -12.18 -1.71 5.84
C GLY A 30 -12.11 -0.18 5.95
N THR A 31 -13.04 0.53 5.31
CA THR A 31 -13.09 2.01 5.37
C THR A 31 -13.26 2.49 6.82
N VAL A 32 -14.21 1.91 7.57
CA VAL A 32 -14.39 2.29 8.99
C VAL A 32 -13.14 2.03 9.82
N PHE A 33 -12.42 0.94 9.57
CA PHE A 33 -11.17 0.65 10.25
C PHE A 33 -10.09 1.69 9.91
N HIS A 34 -9.89 2.04 8.62
CA HIS A 34 -8.90 3.05 8.22
C HIS A 34 -9.18 4.40 8.88
N ASP A 35 -10.43 4.86 8.86
CA ASP A 35 -10.83 6.09 9.53
C ASP A 35 -10.56 6.04 11.04
N ALA A 36 -10.90 4.92 11.69
CA ALA A 36 -10.73 4.76 13.13
C ALA A 36 -9.25 4.66 13.55
N VAL A 37 -8.42 3.91 12.81
CA VAL A 37 -6.99 3.77 13.12
C VAL A 37 -6.26 5.10 12.91
N ALA A 38 -6.56 5.84 11.83
CA ALA A 38 -6.01 7.16 11.59
C ALA A 38 -6.33 8.13 12.75
N GLN A 39 -7.58 8.15 13.22
CA GLN A 39 -8.00 8.97 14.36
C GLN A 39 -7.31 8.55 15.67
N ARG A 40 -7.24 7.25 15.98
CA ARG A 40 -6.59 6.75 17.21
C ARG A 40 -5.09 7.03 17.23
N LEU A 41 -4.40 6.79 16.12
CA LEU A 41 -2.96 7.09 16.01
C LEU A 41 -2.68 8.59 16.15
N SER A 42 -3.50 9.44 15.52
CA SER A 42 -3.39 10.90 15.63
C SER A 42 -3.65 11.40 17.06
N ALA A 43 -4.61 10.80 17.75
CA ALA A 43 -4.96 11.16 19.13
C ALA A 43 -3.83 10.84 20.14
N ARG A 44 -3.06 9.77 19.92
CA ARG A 44 -1.89 9.41 20.76
C ARG A 44 -0.80 10.49 20.78
N GLY A 45 -0.66 11.26 19.68
CA GLY A 45 0.30 12.36 19.56
C GLY A 45 -0.13 13.67 20.21
N THR A 46 -1.37 13.79 20.71
CA THR A 46 -1.89 15.02 21.29
C THR A 46 -2.19 14.89 22.78
N LEU A 47 -1.77 15.90 23.56
CA LEU A 47 -1.98 15.96 25.03
C LEU A 47 -3.48 15.96 25.42
N PHE A 48 -4.37 16.22 24.48
CA PHE A 48 -5.83 16.33 24.66
C PHE A 48 -6.61 15.21 23.96
N GLY A 49 -5.94 14.17 23.47
CA GLY A 49 -6.52 13.10 22.66
C GLY A 49 -7.38 12.06 23.44
N LEU A 50 -8.13 12.48 24.45
CA LEU A 50 -9.09 11.65 25.19
C LEU A 50 -10.44 11.51 24.49
N GLY A 51 -10.59 12.01 23.27
CA GLY A 51 -11.72 11.67 22.41
C GLY A 51 -11.52 10.26 21.90
N GLN A 52 -12.25 9.29 22.44
CA GLN A 52 -12.35 7.97 21.83
C GLN A 52 -12.85 8.16 20.40
N ALA A 53 -11.94 8.03 19.43
CA ALA A 53 -12.32 7.81 18.05
C ALA A 53 -13.09 6.49 18.00
N GLY A 54 -14.38 6.58 18.17
CA GLY A 54 -15.25 5.44 18.38
C GLY A 54 -15.56 4.77 17.06
N VAL A 55 -15.56 3.46 17.09
CA VAL A 55 -16.22 2.66 16.06
C VAL A 55 -17.70 3.12 16.02
N PRO A 56 -18.27 3.44 14.84
CA PRO A 56 -19.63 3.96 14.72
C PRO A 56 -20.69 3.09 15.40
N ASP A 57 -21.59 3.70 16.17
CA ASP A 57 -22.68 3.00 16.85
C ASP A 57 -23.67 2.29 15.91
N SER A 58 -23.66 2.67 14.62
CA SER A 58 -24.49 2.07 13.57
C SER A 58 -24.04 0.66 13.15
N LEU A 59 -22.87 0.20 13.61
CA LEU A 59 -22.38 -1.14 13.31
C LEU A 59 -22.99 -2.19 14.25
N GLY A 60 -23.23 -3.38 13.70
CA GLY A 60 -23.62 -4.54 14.51
C GLY A 60 -22.53 -4.93 15.52
N PRO A 61 -22.89 -5.62 16.63
CA PRO A 61 -21.93 -5.97 17.67
C PRO A 61 -20.72 -6.76 17.16
N GLN A 62 -20.93 -7.73 16.27
CA GLN A 62 -19.85 -8.57 15.71
C GLN A 62 -18.85 -7.76 14.86
N ASP A 63 -19.35 -6.80 14.08
CA ASP A 63 -18.51 -5.95 13.24
C ASP A 63 -17.71 -4.96 14.09
N ARG A 64 -18.34 -4.44 15.14
CA ARG A 64 -17.68 -3.58 16.13
C ARG A 64 -16.54 -4.32 16.84
N ASP A 65 -16.82 -5.52 17.37
CA ASP A 65 -15.82 -6.35 18.05
C ASP A 65 -14.66 -6.71 17.11
N ARG A 66 -14.93 -6.88 15.82
CA ARG A 66 -13.91 -7.16 14.82
C ARG A 66 -13.00 -5.96 14.58
N ILE A 67 -13.59 -4.77 14.42
CA ILE A 67 -12.82 -3.54 14.22
C ILE A 67 -12.00 -3.22 15.46
N GLU A 68 -12.54 -3.38 16.67
CA GLU A 68 -11.79 -3.16 17.91
C GLU A 68 -10.56 -4.08 18.01
N ARG A 69 -10.68 -5.36 17.66
CA ARG A 69 -9.50 -6.26 17.60
C ARG A 69 -8.46 -5.82 16.56
N TRP A 70 -8.90 -5.33 15.41
CA TRP A 70 -8.00 -4.81 14.38
C TRP A 70 -7.26 -3.57 14.86
N LEU A 71 -7.97 -2.67 15.55
CA LEU A 71 -7.38 -1.47 16.15
C LEU A 71 -6.37 -1.83 17.24
N GLU A 72 -6.72 -2.77 18.12
CA GLU A 72 -5.81 -3.28 19.14
C GLU A 72 -4.53 -3.88 18.51
N THR A 73 -4.70 -4.65 17.43
CA THR A 73 -3.57 -5.21 16.67
C THR A 73 -2.67 -4.10 16.10
N ALA A 74 -3.26 -3.09 15.44
CA ALA A 74 -2.53 -1.98 14.87
C ALA A 74 -1.79 -1.14 15.92
N GLU A 75 -2.42 -0.93 17.07
CA GLU A 75 -1.88 -0.12 18.15
C GLU A 75 -0.73 -0.78 18.93
N ASN A 76 -0.70 -2.11 18.99
CA ASN A 76 0.30 -2.90 19.73
C ASN A 76 1.29 -3.62 18.81
N LEU A 77 1.47 -3.14 17.59
CA LEU A 77 2.36 -3.76 16.63
C LEU A 77 3.83 -3.54 17.02
N PRO A 78 4.64 -4.61 17.26
CA PRO A 78 6.06 -4.45 17.63
C PRO A 78 6.89 -3.66 16.62
N LEU A 79 6.48 -3.69 15.34
CA LEU A 79 7.10 -2.88 14.28
C LEU A 79 7.17 -1.39 14.60
N LEU A 80 6.24 -0.88 15.43
CA LEU A 80 6.09 0.54 15.74
C LEU A 80 6.78 0.99 17.04
N GLU A 81 7.43 0.09 17.79
CA GLU A 81 8.02 0.41 19.11
C GLU A 81 9.03 1.58 19.07
N ASP A 82 9.83 1.65 17.99
CA ASP A 82 10.85 2.70 17.81
C ASP A 82 10.37 3.89 16.96
N TYR A 83 9.07 4.02 16.74
CA TYR A 83 8.53 4.99 15.82
C TYR A 83 7.45 5.87 16.47
N VAL A 84 7.36 7.11 16.00
CA VAL A 84 6.27 8.04 16.31
C VAL A 84 5.51 8.38 15.04
N LEU A 85 4.20 8.52 15.15
CA LEU A 85 3.36 8.92 14.03
C LEU A 85 3.76 10.32 13.54
N ALA A 86 3.96 10.44 12.24
CA ALA A 86 4.18 11.72 11.55
C ALA A 86 2.93 12.18 10.81
N GLU A 87 2.37 11.34 9.96
CA GLU A 87 1.19 11.66 9.16
C GLU A 87 0.27 10.45 9.00
N THR A 88 -1.05 10.69 8.83
CA THR A 88 -2.04 9.69 8.44
C THR A 88 -2.79 10.14 7.21
N GLU A 89 -3.28 9.17 6.41
CA GLU A 89 -4.11 9.42 5.24
C GLU A 89 -3.51 10.52 4.32
N THR A 90 -2.19 10.44 4.09
CA THR A 90 -1.45 11.48 3.39
C THR A 90 -1.28 11.19 1.92
N ASP A 91 -1.55 12.18 1.09
CA ASP A 91 -1.38 12.11 -0.36
C ASP A 91 0.01 12.60 -0.78
N ARG A 92 0.65 11.87 -1.68
CA ARG A 92 1.90 12.27 -2.35
C ARG A 92 1.79 12.03 -3.84
N GLU A 93 2.55 12.80 -4.60
CA GLU A 93 2.68 12.61 -6.04
C GLU A 93 4.14 12.36 -6.41
N ILE A 94 4.33 11.50 -7.40
CA ILE A 94 5.64 11.28 -8.01
C ILE A 94 5.49 11.19 -9.52
N THR A 95 6.39 11.86 -10.26
CA THR A 95 6.43 11.77 -11.70
C THR A 95 7.55 10.82 -12.12
N ILE A 96 7.20 9.79 -12.88
CA ILE A 96 8.11 8.77 -13.39
C ILE A 96 7.95 8.74 -14.90
N GLY A 97 9.01 9.13 -15.63
CA GLY A 97 8.92 9.37 -17.07
C GLY A 97 7.84 10.42 -17.39
N ALA A 98 6.89 10.05 -18.22
CA ALA A 98 5.76 10.91 -18.59
C ALA A 98 4.50 10.73 -17.71
N THR A 99 4.57 9.89 -16.68
CA THR A 99 3.41 9.52 -15.87
C THR A 99 3.52 10.10 -14.46
N THR A 100 2.49 10.84 -14.01
CA THR A 100 2.36 11.27 -12.62
C THR A 100 1.47 10.28 -11.87
N LEU A 101 2.00 9.70 -10.79
CA LEU A 101 1.32 8.79 -9.90
C LEU A 101 0.92 9.51 -8.62
N ARG A 102 -0.31 9.28 -8.17
CA ARG A 102 -0.79 9.67 -6.86
C ARG A 102 -0.75 8.48 -5.92
N CYS A 103 -0.16 8.68 -4.76
CA CYS A 103 -0.08 7.70 -3.69
C CYS A 103 -0.83 8.24 -2.47
N ARG A 104 -1.74 7.45 -1.93
CA ARG A 104 -2.32 7.69 -0.61
C ARG A 104 -1.73 6.69 0.36
N MET A 105 -1.07 7.19 1.39
CA MET A 105 -0.41 6.39 2.42
C MET A 105 -1.27 6.44 3.68
N ASP A 106 -1.62 5.27 4.23
CA ASP A 106 -2.50 5.20 5.40
C ASP A 106 -1.84 5.78 6.65
N ALA A 107 -0.58 5.45 6.91
CA ALA A 107 0.18 6.00 8.03
C ALA A 107 1.67 6.08 7.70
N VAL A 108 2.30 7.17 8.12
CA VAL A 108 3.74 7.37 8.02
C VAL A 108 4.28 7.71 9.40
N PHE A 109 5.34 7.02 9.76
CA PHE A 109 6.01 7.15 11.05
C PHE A 109 7.44 7.61 10.85
N HIS A 110 7.93 8.38 11.82
CA HIS A 110 9.31 8.81 11.91
C HIS A 110 10.01 8.03 13.03
N ARG A 111 11.21 7.54 12.79
CA ARG A 111 11.96 6.81 13.80
C ARG A 111 12.39 7.75 14.93
N LEU A 112 12.31 7.27 16.18
CA LEU A 112 12.61 8.05 17.38
C LEU A 112 14.02 8.66 17.40
N ASP A 113 15.01 7.97 16.81
CA ASP A 113 16.39 8.45 16.68
C ASP A 113 16.62 9.41 15.51
N GLY A 114 15.58 9.72 14.75
CA GLY A 114 15.65 10.60 13.58
C GLY A 114 16.25 9.97 12.32
N SER A 115 16.59 8.67 12.33
CA SER A 115 17.37 8.04 11.25
C SER A 115 16.54 7.61 10.05
N GLY A 116 15.21 7.63 10.11
CA GLY A 116 14.42 7.14 9.00
C GLY A 116 12.90 7.18 9.18
N TRP A 117 12.23 6.62 8.20
CA TRP A 117 10.79 6.62 8.05
C TRP A 117 10.25 5.20 7.87
N LEU A 118 9.00 4.98 8.27
CA LEU A 118 8.25 3.76 8.03
C LEU A 118 6.86 4.13 7.49
N ILE A 119 6.56 3.64 6.30
CA ILE A 119 5.23 3.73 5.70
C ILE A 119 4.49 2.44 6.00
N VAL A 120 3.29 2.55 6.55
CA VAL A 120 2.41 1.42 6.82
C VAL A 120 1.13 1.58 6.00
N ASP A 121 0.79 0.54 5.28
CA ASP A 121 -0.48 0.41 4.59
C ASP A 121 -1.27 -0.75 5.23
N TRP A 122 -2.42 -0.44 5.81
CA TRP A 122 -3.23 -1.39 6.57
C TRP A 122 -4.07 -2.27 5.66
N LYS A 123 -4.09 -3.57 5.93
CA LYS A 123 -4.90 -4.55 5.19
C LYS A 123 -5.84 -5.29 6.13
N THR A 124 -7.15 -5.10 5.95
CA THR A 124 -8.20 -5.79 6.73
C THR A 124 -8.60 -7.15 6.14
N GLY A 125 -8.13 -7.46 4.92
CA GLY A 125 -8.30 -8.76 4.27
C GLY A 125 -7.13 -9.68 4.54
N ARG A 126 -7.30 -10.97 4.19
CA ARG A 126 -6.24 -12.00 4.30
C ARG A 126 -5.54 -12.29 2.96
N ARG A 127 -6.03 -11.73 1.86
CA ARG A 127 -5.38 -11.88 0.56
C ARG A 127 -4.08 -11.08 0.57
N GLN A 128 -2.98 -11.77 0.30
CA GLN A 128 -1.69 -11.12 0.12
C GLN A 128 -1.68 -10.25 -1.13
N VAL A 129 -1.08 -9.09 -1.01
CA VAL A 129 -0.87 -8.13 -2.10
C VAL A 129 0.63 -8.08 -2.39
N PRO A 130 1.05 -8.05 -3.66
CA PRO A 130 2.46 -7.87 -4.01
C PRO A 130 3.02 -6.58 -3.40
N VAL A 131 4.22 -6.66 -2.80
CA VAL A 131 4.85 -5.51 -2.12
C VAL A 131 5.41 -4.46 -3.08
N ASP A 132 5.42 -4.73 -4.37
CA ASP A 132 6.01 -3.86 -5.40
C ASP A 132 5.39 -2.46 -5.43
N GLN A 133 4.08 -2.35 -5.12
CA GLN A 133 3.39 -1.07 -4.99
C GLN A 133 4.01 -0.17 -3.91
N LEU A 134 4.55 -0.77 -2.84
CA LEU A 134 5.24 -0.03 -1.79
C LEU A 134 6.48 0.69 -2.29
N SER A 135 7.09 0.22 -3.41
CA SER A 135 8.22 0.91 -4.03
C SER A 135 7.84 2.33 -4.47
N VAL A 136 6.63 2.50 -5.02
CA VAL A 136 6.12 3.82 -5.41
C VAL A 136 5.98 4.73 -4.18
N TYR A 137 5.50 4.19 -3.07
CA TYR A 137 5.36 4.94 -1.81
C TYR A 137 6.72 5.38 -1.27
N VAL A 138 7.71 4.47 -1.27
CA VAL A 138 9.09 4.76 -0.83
C VAL A 138 9.69 5.89 -1.67
N HIS A 139 9.60 5.82 -3.00
CA HIS A 139 10.13 6.87 -3.87
C HIS A 139 9.40 8.20 -3.71
N ALA A 140 8.05 8.19 -3.63
CA ALA A 140 7.26 9.39 -3.46
C ALA A 140 7.55 10.09 -2.12
N TRP A 141 7.65 9.31 -1.03
CA TRP A 141 7.99 9.84 0.28
C TRP A 141 9.41 10.38 0.32
N ALA A 142 10.39 9.59 -0.12
CA ALA A 142 11.80 9.99 -0.15
C ALA A 142 12.01 11.29 -0.91
N ALA A 143 11.39 11.41 -2.10
CA ALA A 143 11.45 12.63 -2.90
C ALA A 143 10.81 13.84 -2.17
N SER A 144 9.66 13.65 -1.53
CA SER A 144 8.97 14.72 -0.80
C SER A 144 9.75 15.23 0.41
N GLN A 145 10.51 14.35 1.06
CA GLN A 145 11.32 14.67 2.24
C GLN A 145 12.77 15.05 1.90
N GLY A 146 13.19 14.87 0.65
CA GLY A 146 14.58 15.10 0.23
C GLY A 146 15.58 14.14 0.88
N VAL A 147 15.17 12.89 1.14
CA VAL A 147 15.97 11.85 1.78
C VAL A 147 16.25 10.68 0.83
N PRO A 148 17.31 9.88 1.07
CA PRO A 148 17.54 8.67 0.29
C PRO A 148 16.43 7.63 0.49
N THR A 149 16.07 6.85 -0.53
CA THR A 149 15.10 5.76 -0.43
C THR A 149 15.51 4.72 0.62
N GLY A 150 16.80 4.49 0.84
CA GLY A 150 17.31 3.59 1.87
C GLY A 150 17.00 3.99 3.32
N SER A 151 16.56 5.25 3.56
CA SER A 151 16.07 5.70 4.87
C SER A 151 14.55 5.56 5.03
N VAL A 152 13.85 5.01 4.04
CA VAL A 152 12.40 4.82 4.05
C VAL A 152 12.07 3.34 3.96
N ARG A 153 11.45 2.79 5.00
CA ARG A 153 10.88 1.45 5.04
C ARG A 153 9.41 1.51 4.68
N ALA A 154 8.85 0.44 4.13
CA ALA A 154 7.43 0.33 3.85
C ALA A 154 6.93 -1.10 4.07
N ALA A 155 5.72 -1.25 4.60
CA ALA A 155 5.13 -2.54 4.91
C ALA A 155 3.61 -2.54 4.72
N TYR A 156 3.08 -3.67 4.26
CA TYR A 156 1.68 -4.04 4.48
C TYR A 156 1.51 -4.68 5.85
N VAL A 157 0.51 -4.24 6.59
CA VAL A 157 0.15 -4.82 7.87
C VAL A 157 -1.26 -5.38 7.81
N TYR A 158 -1.36 -6.70 7.88
CA TYR A 158 -2.62 -7.43 7.84
C TYR A 158 -3.17 -7.62 9.26
N VAL A 159 -4.12 -6.78 9.65
CA VAL A 159 -4.66 -6.74 11.02
C VAL A 159 -5.65 -7.87 11.34
N ASP A 160 -6.15 -8.60 10.35
CA ASP A 160 -7.05 -9.76 10.56
C ASP A 160 -6.28 -11.06 10.94
N TYR A 161 -4.96 -11.01 11.05
CA TYR A 161 -4.14 -12.06 11.62
C TYR A 161 -3.88 -11.80 13.11
N PRO A 162 -3.86 -12.84 13.96
CA PRO A 162 -3.50 -12.69 15.36
C PRO A 162 -2.12 -12.03 15.54
N GLY A 163 -2.06 -10.93 16.27
CA GLY A 163 -0.83 -10.17 16.47
C GLY A 163 -0.35 -9.35 15.25
N GLY A 164 -1.13 -9.38 14.17
CA GLY A 164 -0.76 -8.73 12.91
C GLY A 164 0.24 -9.55 12.10
N ARG A 165 0.07 -9.56 10.78
CA ARG A 165 1.08 -10.07 9.86
C ARG A 165 1.72 -8.89 9.13
N VAL A 166 3.03 -8.84 9.06
CA VAL A 166 3.79 -7.81 8.38
C VAL A 166 4.45 -8.39 7.14
N ASP A 167 4.15 -7.83 5.98
CA ASP A 167 4.86 -8.10 4.72
C ASP A 167 5.63 -6.81 4.37
N GLU A 168 6.92 -6.78 4.73
CA GLU A 168 7.78 -5.62 4.53
C GLU A 168 8.48 -5.67 3.18
N LEU A 169 8.56 -4.51 2.51
CA LEU A 169 9.37 -4.32 1.32
C LEU A 169 10.86 -4.37 1.72
N THR A 170 11.57 -5.38 1.25
CA THR A 170 13.01 -5.49 1.47
C THR A 170 13.79 -4.59 0.51
N ALA A 171 15.04 -4.24 0.87
CA ALA A 171 15.91 -3.47 -0.03
C ALA A 171 16.12 -4.17 -1.39
N ALA A 172 16.16 -5.51 -1.40
CA ALA A 172 16.28 -6.29 -2.64
C ALA A 172 14.98 -6.33 -3.47
N GLY A 173 13.83 -6.08 -2.85
CA GLY A 173 12.52 -5.99 -3.52
C GLY A 173 12.15 -4.57 -3.95
N LEU A 174 12.89 -3.55 -3.54
CA LEU A 174 12.64 -2.17 -3.94
C LEU A 174 12.91 -2.01 -5.44
N LEU A 175 11.85 -1.73 -6.19
CA LEU A 175 11.96 -1.41 -7.62
C LEU A 175 12.56 -0.02 -7.79
N ASP A 176 13.47 0.13 -8.76
CA ASP A 176 13.96 1.44 -9.19
C ASP A 176 12.92 2.15 -10.08
N LEU A 177 13.17 3.43 -10.38
CA LEU A 177 12.22 4.23 -11.16
C LEU A 177 12.06 3.72 -12.60
N ASP A 178 13.12 3.17 -13.20
CA ASP A 178 13.09 2.63 -14.57
C ASP A 178 12.26 1.34 -14.63
N GLN A 179 12.35 0.50 -13.59
CA GLN A 179 11.53 -0.70 -13.45
C GLN A 179 10.05 -0.36 -13.28
N ILE A 180 9.75 0.67 -12.47
CA ILE A 180 8.38 1.17 -12.29
C ILE A 180 7.87 1.77 -13.60
N GLU A 181 8.66 2.58 -14.31
CA GLU A 181 8.29 3.16 -15.61
C GLU A 181 7.99 2.07 -16.65
N SER A 182 8.85 1.04 -16.72
CA SER A 182 8.62 -0.11 -17.60
C SER A 182 7.32 -0.85 -17.29
N ALA A 183 6.94 -0.96 -16.02
CA ALA A 183 5.68 -1.57 -15.59
C ALA A 183 4.44 -0.73 -15.94
N LEU A 184 4.61 0.60 -16.01
CA LEU A 184 3.54 1.55 -16.35
C LEU A 184 3.33 1.68 -17.86
N THR A 185 4.35 1.37 -18.67
CA THR A 185 4.26 1.47 -20.12
C THR A 185 3.45 0.28 -20.65
N PRO A 186 2.35 0.48 -21.42
CA PRO A 186 1.65 -0.61 -22.06
C PRO A 186 2.65 -1.37 -22.97
N GLY A 187 2.79 -2.66 -22.77
CA GLY A 187 3.64 -3.48 -23.65
C GLY A 187 3.20 -3.28 -25.10
N SER A 188 4.15 -3.04 -26.00
CA SER A 188 3.88 -3.15 -27.44
C SER A 188 3.20 -4.49 -27.70
N PRO A 189 2.18 -4.56 -28.55
CA PRO A 189 1.55 -5.84 -28.90
C PRO A 189 2.66 -6.80 -29.34
N PRO A 190 2.55 -8.11 -29.02
CA PRO A 190 3.54 -9.06 -29.48
C PRO A 190 3.67 -8.92 -31.00
N ASP A 191 4.90 -8.81 -31.48
CA ASP A 191 5.24 -8.73 -32.90
C ASP A 191 4.33 -9.67 -33.70
N GLU A 192 3.67 -9.11 -34.71
CA GLU A 192 2.84 -9.87 -35.64
C GLU A 192 3.62 -11.12 -36.06
N MET A 193 3.07 -12.27 -35.69
CA MET A 193 3.57 -13.56 -36.12
C MET A 193 3.79 -13.50 -37.63
N THR A 194 5.08 -13.50 -38.03
CA THR A 194 5.46 -13.71 -39.44
C THR A 194 4.66 -14.89 -39.96
N PRO A 195 3.85 -14.73 -41.02
CA PRO A 195 3.07 -15.85 -41.55
C PRO A 195 4.03 -16.94 -42.01
N LEU A 196 3.77 -18.16 -41.55
CA LEU A 196 4.48 -19.35 -42.01
C LEU A 196 4.38 -19.43 -43.53
N PRO A 197 5.50 -19.72 -44.26
CA PRO A 197 5.45 -19.92 -45.70
C PRO A 197 4.54 -21.06 -46.05
N ALA A 198 3.70 -20.86 -47.08
CA ALA A 198 2.77 -21.86 -47.57
C ALA A 198 3.52 -23.12 -47.98
N PRO A 199 2.96 -24.34 -47.78
CA PRO A 199 3.58 -25.57 -48.20
C PRO A 199 3.66 -25.62 -49.71
N GLU A 200 4.90 -25.81 -50.23
CA GLU A 200 5.15 -26.08 -51.65
C GLU A 200 4.39 -27.34 -52.06
N GLN A 201 3.47 -27.18 -53.00
CA GLN A 201 2.82 -28.32 -53.69
C GLN A 201 3.85 -28.91 -54.65
N GLN A 202 4.38 -30.09 -54.31
CA GLN A 202 5.11 -30.91 -55.25
C GLN A 202 4.10 -31.64 -56.14
N GLY A 203 4.17 -31.36 -57.46
CA GLY A 203 3.51 -32.07 -58.53
C GLY A 203 4.19 -33.38 -58.89
#